data_6b5acb0db80c12a91b5f007bde946b10
#
_entry.id   6b5acb0db80c12a91b5f007bde946b10
#
_cell.length_a   1.000
_cell.length_b   1.000
_cell.length_c   1.000
_cell.angle_alpha   90.00
_cell.angle_beta   90.00
_cell.angle_gamma   90.00
#
_symmetry.space_group_name_H-M   'P 1'
#
loop_
_entity.id
_entity.type
_entity.pdbx_description
1 polymer ?
#
loop_
_entity_poly.entity_id
_entity_poly.type
_entity_poly.pdbx_seq_one_letter_code
_entity_poly.pdbx_strand_id
1 'polypeptide(L)'
;MSAYRRIFASYMLSSILLLSIVSHIARTGKRSCQTWPVYNTQAEAGGPKTEICRGINIGDALEAPNEGDWGVYIKDEYFRTIREAGFHTVRIPIRWSNHAEHSPPYKIEDSFFRRIDRVVNKSLEQGLITIIDIHHYDEIMQNPAEHKDRFMALWKQISQHYNDYANALYFELLNEPQGALTSSIWNEFIEEAVEVIRKTNPTRKIIVGPTDWNSVYKLEELLIPANDENIVVTFHLYTPFEFTHQGAAWVDTPPPVGRRWMGTEPEQREITNELDNAVRWATEHNVPLFLGEFGAYSKAGIVSRVRWTYFVAREAERRNIGWCYWEFCSGFGAYDPVKNEWREDLLNALIPASGKHYVSVDTEYGSVSGSGWYDEGSYATIRVSETNLGFLVQDVFDHFEGLEPRDRAIDARTVEVYVDGPRGIGAVWRKDYARLSFLAFAVCLGIGVAVLLYKRRMLA
;
A
#
# COMPACT_ATOMS: atom_id res chain seq x y z
N MET A 1 -45.34 25.95 -42.77
CA MET A 1 -44.09 26.59 -42.33
C MET A 1 -43.84 26.57 -40.82
N SER A 2 -44.74 26.05 -40.00
CA SER A 2 -44.62 26.09 -38.52
C SER A 2 -43.94 24.84 -37.90
N ALA A 3 -44.01 23.67 -38.51
CA ALA A 3 -43.44 22.44 -37.97
C ALA A 3 -41.91 22.32 -38.13
N TYR A 4 -41.37 22.83 -39.24
CA TYR A 4 -39.92 22.78 -39.51
C TYR A 4 -39.08 23.69 -38.59
N ARG A 5 -39.64 24.82 -38.14
CA ARG A 5 -38.94 25.71 -37.19
C ARG A 5 -38.83 25.13 -35.78
N ARG A 6 -39.75 24.27 -35.34
CA ARG A 6 -39.68 23.64 -34.01
C ARG A 6 -38.69 22.48 -33.95
N ILE A 7 -38.54 21.73 -35.03
CA ILE A 7 -37.55 20.65 -35.14
C ILE A 7 -36.11 21.21 -35.22
N PHE A 8 -35.91 22.29 -35.95
CA PHE A 8 -34.56 22.93 -36.05
C PHE A 8 -34.12 23.57 -34.71
N ALA A 9 -35.04 24.17 -33.96
CA ALA A 9 -34.77 24.74 -32.66
C ALA A 9 -34.43 23.64 -31.61
N SER A 10 -35.10 22.47 -31.69
CA SER A 10 -34.81 21.35 -30.80
C SER A 10 -33.41 20.72 -31.03
N TYR A 11 -33.00 20.61 -32.31
CA TYR A 11 -31.66 20.12 -32.64
C TYR A 11 -30.56 21.13 -32.29
N MET A 12 -30.79 22.43 -32.43
CA MET A 12 -29.83 23.47 -32.02
C MET A 12 -29.69 23.53 -30.51
N LEU A 13 -30.76 23.38 -29.70
CA LEU A 13 -30.65 23.32 -28.23
C LEU A 13 -29.93 22.04 -27.76
N SER A 14 -30.20 20.89 -28.38
CA SER A 14 -29.49 19.65 -28.07
C SER A 14 -27.99 19.70 -28.39
N SER A 15 -27.64 20.34 -29.53
CA SER A 15 -26.22 20.50 -29.90
C SER A 15 -25.48 21.51 -29.01
N ILE A 16 -26.16 22.56 -28.54
CA ILE A 16 -25.58 23.55 -27.60
C ILE A 16 -25.42 22.91 -26.22
N LEU A 17 -26.38 22.05 -25.77
CA LEU A 17 -26.25 21.30 -24.51
C LEU A 17 -25.12 20.28 -24.56
N LEU A 18 -24.95 19.55 -25.68
CA LEU A 18 -23.81 18.63 -25.86
C LEU A 18 -22.47 19.38 -25.90
N LEU A 19 -22.38 20.52 -26.59
CA LEU A 19 -21.18 21.35 -26.63
C LEU A 19 -20.87 21.97 -25.26
N SER A 20 -21.85 22.31 -24.43
CA SER A 20 -21.64 22.78 -23.07
C SER A 20 -21.20 21.65 -22.13
N ILE A 21 -21.72 20.43 -22.29
CA ILE A 21 -21.29 19.25 -21.54
C ILE A 21 -19.86 18.85 -21.94
N VAL A 22 -19.56 18.84 -23.24
CA VAL A 22 -18.19 18.56 -23.72
C VAL A 22 -17.19 19.65 -23.29
N SER A 23 -17.60 20.94 -23.29
CA SER A 23 -16.73 22.02 -22.77
C SER A 23 -16.60 22.03 -21.25
N HIS A 24 -17.58 21.50 -20.51
CA HIS A 24 -17.48 21.32 -19.06
C HIS A 24 -16.59 20.13 -18.71
N ILE A 25 -16.67 19.01 -19.45
CA ILE A 25 -15.77 17.85 -19.31
C ILE A 25 -14.34 18.24 -19.74
N ALA A 26 -14.15 19.05 -20.79
CA ALA A 26 -12.83 19.54 -21.20
C ALA A 26 -12.23 20.58 -20.22
N ARG A 27 -13.03 21.25 -19.39
CA ARG A 27 -12.54 22.19 -18.35
C ARG A 27 -12.28 21.52 -16.98
N THR A 28 -12.78 20.30 -16.75
CA THR A 28 -12.46 19.54 -15.54
C THR A 28 -11.20 18.67 -15.69
N GLY A 29 -10.59 18.62 -16.87
CA GLY A 29 -9.46 17.77 -17.24
C GLY A 29 -8.07 18.23 -16.79
N LYS A 30 -7.92 19.26 -15.94
CA LYS A 30 -6.64 19.65 -15.33
C LYS A 30 -6.80 19.88 -13.84
N ARG A 31 -7.14 18.85 -13.11
CA ARG A 31 -6.79 18.80 -11.70
C ARG A 31 -5.45 18.07 -11.60
N SER A 32 -4.37 18.84 -11.73
CA SER A 32 -3.05 18.37 -11.31
C SER A 32 -3.11 17.90 -9.86
N CYS A 33 -2.28 16.93 -9.50
CA CYS A 33 -2.05 16.48 -8.11
C CYS A 33 -1.58 17.60 -7.17
N GLN A 34 -1.68 18.85 -7.56
CA GLN A 34 -1.12 20.02 -6.87
C GLN A 34 -1.86 20.48 -5.63
N THR A 35 -2.90 19.79 -5.18
CA THR A 35 -3.52 20.12 -3.89
C THR A 35 -3.41 18.95 -2.92
N TRP A 36 -2.18 18.59 -2.57
CA TRP A 36 -1.93 17.95 -1.29
C TRP A 36 -2.34 18.96 -0.20
N PRO A 37 -3.11 18.60 0.82
CA PRO A 37 -3.22 19.46 1.98
C PRO A 37 -1.81 19.63 2.51
N VAL A 38 -1.29 20.87 2.39
CA VAL A 38 0.04 21.22 2.88
C VAL A 38 -0.04 21.17 4.39
N TYR A 39 0.31 20.02 4.97
CA TYR A 39 0.77 20.05 6.36
C TYR A 39 2.07 20.85 6.35
N ASN A 40 1.99 22.01 7.01
CA ASN A 40 3.05 23.01 7.05
C ASN A 40 4.22 22.49 7.89
N THR A 41 5.05 21.63 7.30
CA THR A 41 6.36 21.27 7.84
C THR A 41 7.38 21.50 6.73
N GLN A 42 8.43 22.26 7.06
CA GLN A 42 9.56 22.59 6.21
C GLN A 42 10.37 21.31 5.83
N ALA A 43 9.79 20.46 4.99
CA ALA A 43 10.55 19.50 4.22
C ALA A 43 10.75 20.14 2.84
N GLU A 44 11.95 20.54 2.53
CA GLU A 44 12.33 20.93 1.18
C GLU A 44 12.05 19.74 0.28
N ALA A 45 11.12 19.93 -0.66
CA ALA A 45 10.65 18.88 -1.55
C ALA A 45 11.79 18.42 -2.45
N GLY A 46 12.25 17.20 -2.25
CA GLY A 46 13.26 16.57 -3.09
C GLY A 46 12.72 16.15 -4.45
N GLY A 47 13.55 16.31 -5.48
CA GLY A 47 13.42 15.70 -6.79
C GLY A 47 12.27 16.14 -7.71
N PRO A 48 12.32 15.73 -9.00
CA PRO A 48 11.26 15.96 -9.96
C PRO A 48 9.96 15.25 -9.56
N LYS A 49 8.81 15.91 -9.81
CA LYS A 49 7.49 15.37 -9.47
C LYS A 49 6.98 14.44 -10.58
N THR A 50 6.35 13.35 -10.21
CA THR A 50 5.54 12.53 -11.10
C THR A 50 4.08 13.01 -11.13
N GLU A 51 3.34 12.66 -12.20
CA GLU A 51 1.88 12.82 -12.27
C GLU A 51 1.16 11.69 -11.52
N ILE A 52 1.86 10.60 -11.20
CA ILE A 52 1.34 9.51 -10.37
C ILE A 52 1.05 10.05 -8.98
N CYS A 53 -0.18 9.85 -8.55
CA CYS A 53 -0.63 10.23 -7.21
C CYS A 53 -1.07 8.99 -6.44
N ARG A 54 -2.05 9.19 -5.55
CA ARG A 54 -2.70 8.12 -4.79
C ARG A 54 -3.26 7.06 -5.72
N GLY A 55 -2.66 5.88 -5.70
CA GLY A 55 -3.04 4.77 -6.55
C GLY A 55 -3.30 3.48 -5.77
N ILE A 56 -3.77 2.49 -6.52
CA ILE A 56 -4.02 1.16 -6.01
C ILE A 56 -3.69 0.12 -7.07
N ASN A 57 -3.10 -1.00 -6.67
CA ASN A 57 -2.88 -2.15 -7.53
C ASN A 57 -4.18 -2.98 -7.61
N ILE A 58 -4.49 -3.54 -8.77
CA ILE A 58 -5.49 -4.61 -8.88
C ILE A 58 -4.73 -5.92 -9.04
N GLY A 59 -4.23 -6.42 -7.92
CA GLY A 59 -3.45 -7.66 -7.84
C GLY A 59 -4.29 -8.92 -7.73
N ASP A 60 -3.61 -10.07 -7.81
CA ASP A 60 -4.17 -11.42 -7.81
C ASP A 60 -5.17 -11.69 -8.96
N ALA A 61 -5.03 -10.95 -10.07
CA ALA A 61 -5.94 -10.98 -11.22
C ALA A 61 -5.25 -11.42 -12.52
N LEU A 62 -4.69 -10.45 -13.28
CA LEU A 62 -4.10 -10.70 -14.60
C LEU A 62 -2.61 -11.13 -14.53
N GLU A 63 -2.00 -11.05 -13.38
CA GLU A 63 -0.67 -11.62 -13.11
C GLU A 63 -0.75 -13.08 -12.63
N ALA A 64 -1.93 -13.59 -12.32
CA ALA A 64 -2.15 -15.02 -12.16
C ALA A 64 -1.89 -15.77 -13.48
N PRO A 65 -1.65 -17.10 -13.45
CA PRO A 65 -1.48 -17.91 -14.67
C PRO A 65 -2.62 -17.72 -15.67
N ASN A 66 -3.87 -17.69 -15.19
CA ASN A 66 -5.05 -17.22 -15.90
C ASN A 66 -5.85 -16.30 -14.96
N GLU A 67 -6.53 -15.32 -15.50
CA GLU A 67 -7.38 -14.43 -14.69
C GLU A 67 -8.42 -15.23 -13.90
N GLY A 68 -8.46 -15.04 -12.58
CA GLY A 68 -9.34 -15.76 -11.67
C GLY A 68 -8.71 -16.97 -10.97
N ASP A 69 -7.54 -17.48 -11.40
CA ASP A 69 -6.87 -18.59 -10.74
C ASP A 69 -6.53 -18.29 -9.27
N TRP A 70 -6.28 -17.02 -8.95
CA TRP A 70 -6.02 -16.52 -7.58
C TRP A 70 -7.24 -15.85 -6.96
N GLY A 71 -8.43 -16.02 -7.55
CA GLY A 71 -9.71 -15.60 -6.99
C GLY A 71 -10.20 -14.23 -7.40
N VAL A 72 -9.42 -13.44 -8.13
CA VAL A 72 -9.80 -12.09 -8.58
C VAL A 72 -10.09 -12.09 -10.07
N TYR A 73 -11.28 -11.58 -10.42
CA TYR A 73 -11.68 -11.20 -11.77
C TYR A 73 -11.89 -9.70 -11.83
N ILE A 74 -11.22 -8.98 -12.73
CA ILE A 74 -11.36 -7.53 -12.85
C ILE A 74 -12.71 -7.20 -13.49
N LYS A 75 -13.57 -6.54 -12.71
CA LYS A 75 -14.89 -6.07 -13.16
C LYS A 75 -14.80 -4.62 -13.64
N ASP A 76 -15.59 -4.27 -14.65
CA ASP A 76 -15.61 -2.92 -15.22
C ASP A 76 -15.95 -1.85 -14.18
N GLU A 77 -16.84 -2.17 -13.23
CA GLU A 77 -17.25 -1.26 -12.15
C GLU A 77 -16.13 -0.91 -11.16
N TYR A 78 -15.08 -1.74 -11.05
CA TYR A 78 -13.98 -1.50 -10.11
C TYR A 78 -13.28 -0.16 -10.35
N PHE A 79 -13.07 0.22 -11.61
CA PHE A 79 -12.40 1.47 -11.96
C PHE A 79 -13.20 2.70 -11.51
N ARG A 80 -14.53 2.66 -11.65
CA ARG A 80 -15.40 3.71 -11.12
C ARG A 80 -15.36 3.75 -9.59
N THR A 81 -15.48 2.59 -8.92
CA THR A 81 -15.39 2.47 -7.46
C THR A 81 -14.08 3.02 -6.92
N ILE A 82 -12.96 2.72 -7.57
CA ILE A 82 -11.64 3.23 -7.23
C ILE A 82 -11.58 4.76 -7.44
N ARG A 83 -12.08 5.25 -8.56
CA ARG A 83 -12.07 6.69 -8.85
C ARG A 83 -12.93 7.50 -7.89
N GLU A 84 -14.14 7.02 -7.59
CA GLU A 84 -15.08 7.66 -6.66
C GLU A 84 -14.54 7.69 -5.22
N ALA A 85 -13.75 6.70 -4.82
CA ALA A 85 -13.07 6.67 -3.53
C ALA A 85 -11.93 7.70 -3.41
N GLY A 86 -11.50 8.33 -4.51
CA GLY A 86 -10.47 9.38 -4.50
C GLY A 86 -9.10 8.94 -4.98
N PHE A 87 -8.96 7.73 -5.52
CA PHE A 87 -7.73 7.31 -6.21
C PHE A 87 -7.62 7.95 -7.60
N HIS A 88 -6.39 8.14 -8.06
CA HIS A 88 -6.08 8.78 -9.34
C HIS A 88 -5.28 7.88 -10.27
N THR A 89 -4.70 6.81 -9.73
CA THR A 89 -3.84 5.87 -10.45
C THR A 89 -4.28 4.44 -10.16
N VAL A 90 -4.23 3.59 -11.19
CA VAL A 90 -4.38 2.14 -11.06
C VAL A 90 -3.16 1.48 -11.68
N ARG A 91 -2.49 0.60 -10.93
CA ARG A 91 -1.48 -0.30 -11.46
C ARG A 91 -2.12 -1.66 -11.68
N ILE A 92 -1.92 -2.22 -12.86
CA ILE A 92 -2.53 -3.47 -13.32
C ILE A 92 -1.38 -4.44 -13.61
N PRO A 93 -1.04 -5.31 -12.66
CA PRO A 93 -0.09 -6.40 -12.87
C PRO A 93 -0.56 -7.36 -13.96
N ILE A 94 0.32 -7.71 -14.92
CA ILE A 94 -0.05 -8.55 -16.07
C ILE A 94 1.03 -9.58 -16.40
N ARG A 95 0.66 -10.86 -16.40
CA ARG A 95 1.56 -11.97 -16.73
C ARG A 95 1.59 -12.24 -18.24
N TRP A 96 2.11 -11.33 -19.03
CA TRP A 96 2.21 -11.47 -20.49
C TRP A 96 2.94 -12.74 -20.93
N SER A 97 3.92 -13.21 -20.13
CA SER A 97 4.71 -14.39 -20.42
C SER A 97 3.87 -15.66 -20.53
N ASN A 98 2.77 -15.76 -19.79
CA ASN A 98 1.87 -16.94 -19.87
C ASN A 98 0.99 -16.93 -21.11
N HIS A 99 0.79 -15.76 -21.73
CA HIS A 99 -0.11 -15.55 -22.85
C HIS A 99 0.62 -15.23 -24.16
N ALA A 100 1.88 -15.66 -24.26
CA ALA A 100 2.71 -15.51 -25.45
C ALA A 100 3.43 -16.80 -25.79
N GLU A 101 3.65 -17.02 -27.08
CA GLU A 101 4.40 -18.17 -27.58
C GLU A 101 5.79 -18.29 -26.93
N HIS A 102 6.28 -19.51 -26.75
CA HIS A 102 7.61 -19.78 -26.20
C HIS A 102 8.73 -19.72 -27.25
N SER A 103 8.38 -19.66 -28.52
CA SER A 103 9.32 -19.58 -29.66
C SER A 103 9.08 -18.36 -30.52
N PRO A 104 10.08 -17.87 -31.25
CA PRO A 104 9.90 -16.75 -32.15
C PRO A 104 8.73 -16.96 -33.14
N PRO A 105 7.90 -15.93 -33.40
CA PRO A 105 8.07 -14.52 -33.02
C PRO A 105 7.59 -14.17 -31.61
N TYR A 106 7.33 -15.12 -30.72
CA TYR A 106 6.84 -14.92 -29.35
C TYR A 106 5.50 -14.17 -29.32
N LYS A 107 4.59 -14.56 -30.23
CA LYS A 107 3.33 -13.84 -30.44
C LYS A 107 2.48 -13.87 -29.16
N ILE A 108 2.03 -12.67 -28.70
CA ILE A 108 1.04 -12.55 -27.66
C ILE A 108 -0.33 -12.91 -28.23
N GLU A 109 -1.14 -13.65 -27.48
CA GLU A 109 -2.49 -14.07 -27.88
C GLU A 109 -3.41 -12.85 -28.13
N ASP A 110 -4.06 -12.85 -29.28
CA ASP A 110 -5.01 -11.77 -29.64
C ASP A 110 -6.22 -11.70 -28.67
N SER A 111 -6.59 -12.84 -28.07
CA SER A 111 -7.62 -12.95 -27.02
C SER A 111 -7.20 -12.22 -25.75
N PHE A 112 -5.94 -12.35 -25.36
CA PHE A 112 -5.39 -11.70 -24.18
C PHE A 112 -5.27 -10.19 -24.40
N PHE A 113 -4.77 -9.73 -25.53
CA PHE A 113 -4.80 -8.30 -25.86
C PHE A 113 -6.20 -7.72 -25.74
N ARG A 114 -7.23 -8.37 -26.31
CA ARG A 114 -8.61 -7.88 -26.19
C ARG A 114 -9.10 -7.78 -24.75
N ARG A 115 -8.64 -8.70 -23.88
CA ARG A 115 -8.97 -8.63 -22.43
C ARG A 115 -8.28 -7.42 -21.79
N ILE A 116 -7.00 -7.22 -22.03
CA ILE A 116 -6.23 -6.09 -21.48
C ILE A 116 -6.77 -4.77 -22.02
N ASP A 117 -7.10 -4.69 -23.32
CA ASP A 117 -7.73 -3.50 -23.93
C ASP A 117 -8.99 -3.07 -23.18
N ARG A 118 -9.86 -4.03 -22.83
CA ARG A 118 -11.07 -3.73 -22.05
C ARG A 118 -10.73 -3.14 -20.69
N VAL A 119 -9.76 -3.73 -19.99
CA VAL A 119 -9.33 -3.30 -18.66
C VAL A 119 -8.70 -1.91 -18.72
N VAL A 120 -7.75 -1.68 -19.62
CA VAL A 120 -7.08 -0.40 -19.83
C VAL A 120 -8.08 0.69 -20.22
N ASN A 121 -8.96 0.41 -21.19
CA ASN A 121 -9.97 1.38 -21.63
C ASN A 121 -10.91 1.75 -20.49
N LYS A 122 -11.37 0.79 -19.69
CA LYS A 122 -12.25 1.06 -18.53
C LYS A 122 -11.58 1.91 -17.47
N SER A 123 -10.29 1.73 -17.26
CA SER A 123 -9.50 2.57 -16.36
C SER A 123 -9.36 4.00 -16.92
N LEU A 124 -8.95 4.14 -18.17
CA LEU A 124 -8.79 5.44 -18.83
C LEU A 124 -10.11 6.21 -18.97
N GLU A 125 -11.25 5.53 -19.22
CA GLU A 125 -12.60 6.12 -19.24
C GLU A 125 -12.96 6.82 -17.91
N GLN A 126 -12.41 6.36 -16.78
CA GLN A 126 -12.60 7.02 -15.48
C GLN A 126 -11.60 8.15 -15.22
N GLY A 127 -10.71 8.45 -16.18
CA GLY A 127 -9.67 9.48 -16.04
C GLY A 127 -8.58 9.09 -15.04
N LEU A 128 -8.32 7.79 -14.87
CA LEU A 128 -7.24 7.26 -14.08
C LEU A 128 -5.94 7.23 -14.90
N ILE A 129 -4.81 7.50 -14.27
CA ILE A 129 -3.50 7.07 -14.78
C ILE A 129 -3.49 5.55 -14.67
N THR A 130 -3.17 4.88 -15.77
CA THR A 130 -3.17 3.42 -15.84
C THR A 130 -1.75 2.95 -16.08
N ILE A 131 -1.23 2.11 -15.19
CA ILE A 131 0.09 1.50 -15.31
C ILE A 131 -0.10 0.03 -15.66
N ILE A 132 0.53 -0.45 -16.71
CA ILE A 132 0.64 -1.87 -17.04
C ILE A 132 2.09 -2.30 -17.00
N ASP A 133 2.34 -3.50 -16.48
CA ASP A 133 3.68 -4.06 -16.34
C ASP A 133 3.81 -5.46 -16.96
N ILE A 134 5.02 -5.97 -17.03
CA ILE A 134 5.26 -7.41 -17.15
C ILE A 134 5.47 -7.94 -15.74
N HIS A 135 4.51 -8.77 -15.26
CA HIS A 135 4.51 -9.31 -13.90
C HIS A 135 4.76 -10.82 -13.90
N HIS A 136 5.37 -11.34 -12.83
CA HIS A 136 5.61 -12.78 -12.64
C HIS A 136 6.23 -13.50 -13.85
N TYR A 137 7.24 -12.88 -14.47
CA TYR A 137 8.02 -13.53 -15.51
C TYR A 137 9.20 -14.28 -14.85
N ASP A 138 8.89 -15.38 -14.16
CA ASP A 138 9.82 -16.09 -13.29
C ASP A 138 11.01 -16.68 -14.06
N GLU A 139 10.81 -17.09 -15.31
CA GLU A 139 11.84 -17.69 -16.16
C GLU A 139 12.97 -16.69 -16.50
N ILE A 140 12.64 -15.40 -16.68
CA ILE A 140 13.67 -14.37 -16.94
C ILE A 140 14.52 -14.10 -15.70
N MET A 141 13.95 -14.30 -14.50
CA MET A 141 14.66 -14.17 -13.23
C MET A 141 15.69 -15.30 -13.02
N GLN A 142 15.42 -16.47 -13.63
CA GLN A 142 16.28 -17.66 -13.51
C GLN A 142 17.29 -17.74 -14.65
N ASN A 143 16.91 -17.44 -15.90
CA ASN A 143 17.69 -17.58 -17.11
C ASN A 143 17.60 -16.34 -18.01
N PRO A 144 18.10 -15.17 -17.58
CA PRO A 144 17.90 -13.91 -18.29
C PRO A 144 18.41 -13.93 -19.73
N ALA A 145 19.52 -14.61 -20.00
CA ALA A 145 20.10 -14.68 -21.35
C ALA A 145 19.18 -15.44 -22.34
N GLU A 146 18.47 -16.47 -21.90
CA GLU A 146 17.55 -17.25 -22.75
C GLU A 146 16.25 -16.50 -23.01
N HIS A 147 15.85 -15.62 -22.10
CA HIS A 147 14.57 -14.89 -22.14
C HIS A 147 14.70 -13.46 -22.65
N LYS A 148 15.90 -12.95 -22.93
CA LYS A 148 16.12 -11.57 -23.41
C LYS A 148 15.32 -11.29 -24.70
N ASP A 149 15.51 -12.09 -25.73
CA ASP A 149 14.84 -11.90 -27.02
C ASP A 149 13.31 -11.94 -26.90
N ARG A 150 12.80 -12.81 -26.03
CA ARG A 150 11.38 -12.91 -25.75
C ARG A 150 10.86 -11.67 -25.04
N PHE A 151 11.57 -11.18 -24.04
CA PHE A 151 11.23 -9.95 -23.32
C PHE A 151 11.18 -8.74 -24.25
N MET A 152 12.17 -8.59 -25.14
CA MET A 152 12.17 -7.53 -26.15
C MET A 152 11.03 -7.66 -27.15
N ALA A 153 10.70 -8.91 -27.56
CA ALA A 153 9.56 -9.17 -28.44
C ALA A 153 8.20 -8.88 -27.78
N LEU A 154 8.05 -9.14 -26.49
CA LEU A 154 6.86 -8.76 -25.73
C LEU A 154 6.70 -7.23 -25.73
N TRP A 155 7.73 -6.48 -25.32
CA TRP A 155 7.66 -5.01 -25.31
C TRP A 155 7.46 -4.42 -26.69
N LYS A 156 8.04 -5.00 -27.73
CA LYS A 156 7.77 -4.57 -29.09
C LYS A 156 6.29 -4.68 -29.47
N GLN A 157 5.64 -5.79 -29.14
CA GLN A 157 4.23 -6.01 -29.42
C GLN A 157 3.34 -5.11 -28.57
N ILE A 158 3.61 -5.02 -27.27
CA ILE A 158 2.87 -4.18 -26.32
C ILE A 158 2.96 -2.70 -26.76
N SER A 159 4.15 -2.21 -27.02
CA SER A 159 4.37 -0.81 -27.40
C SER A 159 3.75 -0.47 -28.76
N GLN A 160 3.77 -1.38 -29.72
CA GLN A 160 3.10 -1.21 -31.00
C GLN A 160 1.57 -1.19 -30.87
N HIS A 161 1.03 -2.08 -30.03
CA HIS A 161 -0.42 -2.19 -29.81
C HIS A 161 -0.99 -0.93 -29.13
N TYR A 162 -0.27 -0.37 -28.17
CA TYR A 162 -0.71 0.80 -27.39
C TYR A 162 -0.14 2.14 -27.85
N ASN A 163 0.40 2.24 -29.06
CA ASN A 163 1.05 3.47 -29.54
C ASN A 163 0.10 4.68 -29.60
N ASP A 164 -1.16 4.47 -29.98
CA ASP A 164 -2.18 5.49 -30.13
C ASP A 164 -3.01 5.76 -28.85
N TYR A 165 -2.69 5.05 -27.75
CA TYR A 165 -3.38 5.24 -26.47
C TYR A 165 -2.96 6.55 -25.79
N ALA A 166 -3.86 7.07 -24.94
CA ALA A 166 -3.62 8.30 -24.19
C ALA A 166 -2.32 8.25 -23.37
N ASN A 167 -1.70 9.41 -23.15
CA ASN A 167 -0.48 9.53 -22.34
C ASN A 167 -0.68 9.14 -20.86
N ALA A 168 -1.93 9.01 -20.42
CA ALA A 168 -2.27 8.49 -19.10
C ALA A 168 -2.07 6.97 -18.94
N LEU A 169 -1.77 6.24 -20.03
CA LEU A 169 -1.27 4.86 -19.97
C LEU A 169 0.25 4.89 -19.81
N TYR A 170 0.79 4.27 -18.79
CA TYR A 170 2.22 4.16 -18.48
C TYR A 170 2.67 2.71 -18.64
N PHE A 171 3.92 2.50 -19.00
CA PHE A 171 4.54 1.17 -19.12
C PHE A 171 5.57 0.98 -18.03
N GLU A 172 5.44 -0.10 -17.25
CA GLU A 172 6.46 -0.52 -16.29
C GLU A 172 7.15 -1.77 -16.83
N LEU A 173 8.48 -1.70 -17.00
CA LEU A 173 9.21 -2.71 -17.78
C LEU A 173 9.11 -4.12 -17.21
N LEU A 174 9.29 -4.26 -15.91
CA LEU A 174 9.26 -5.56 -15.24
C LEU A 174 9.01 -5.36 -13.74
N ASN A 175 8.08 -6.12 -13.19
CA ASN A 175 7.90 -6.18 -11.74
C ASN A 175 9.06 -6.93 -11.09
N GLU A 176 9.64 -6.33 -10.05
CA GLU A 176 10.56 -6.96 -9.09
C GLU A 176 11.69 -7.81 -9.71
N PRO A 177 12.53 -7.27 -10.58
CA PRO A 177 13.68 -7.99 -11.12
C PRO A 177 14.58 -8.52 -9.99
N GLN A 178 14.98 -9.82 -10.08
CA GLN A 178 15.72 -10.48 -9.00
C GLN A 178 16.47 -11.74 -9.48
N GLY A 179 17.13 -12.45 -8.58
CA GLY A 179 17.78 -13.74 -8.85
C GLY A 179 18.97 -13.66 -9.78
N ALA A 180 18.97 -14.43 -10.86
CA ALA A 180 20.06 -14.39 -11.85
C ALA A 180 19.99 -13.14 -12.75
N LEU A 181 18.88 -12.40 -12.75
CA LEU A 181 18.77 -11.10 -13.41
C LEU A 181 19.44 -10.02 -12.54
N THR A 182 20.77 -10.02 -12.54
CA THR A 182 21.59 -9.09 -11.75
C THR A 182 21.41 -7.65 -12.24
N SER A 183 21.79 -6.66 -11.42
CA SER A 183 21.71 -5.23 -11.77
C SER A 183 22.42 -4.90 -13.09
N SER A 184 23.59 -5.51 -13.36
CA SER A 184 24.31 -5.31 -14.62
C SER A 184 23.53 -5.80 -15.83
N ILE A 185 22.96 -7.00 -15.76
CA ILE A 185 22.16 -7.59 -16.84
C ILE A 185 20.86 -6.81 -17.02
N TRP A 186 20.22 -6.43 -15.90
CA TRP A 186 18.98 -5.68 -15.91
C TRP A 186 19.14 -4.29 -16.54
N ASN A 187 20.22 -3.59 -16.25
CA ASN A 187 20.53 -2.31 -16.88
C ASN A 187 20.66 -2.40 -18.41
N GLU A 188 21.30 -3.47 -18.93
CA GLU A 188 21.33 -3.72 -20.36
C GLU A 188 19.92 -3.96 -20.95
N PHE A 189 19.06 -4.67 -20.21
CA PHE A 189 17.69 -4.93 -20.66
C PHE A 189 16.84 -3.65 -20.63
N ILE A 190 17.02 -2.79 -19.63
CA ILE A 190 16.35 -1.49 -19.56
C ILE A 190 16.68 -0.66 -20.79
N GLU A 191 17.97 -0.49 -21.11
CA GLU A 191 18.42 0.31 -22.24
C GLU A 191 17.77 -0.18 -23.55
N GLU A 192 17.88 -1.49 -23.83
CA GLU A 192 17.33 -2.07 -25.06
C GLU A 192 15.79 -2.02 -25.12
N ALA A 193 15.11 -2.30 -24.01
CA ALA A 193 13.65 -2.24 -23.96
C ALA A 193 13.12 -0.80 -24.15
N VAL A 194 13.78 0.19 -23.55
CA VAL A 194 13.45 1.60 -23.76
C VAL A 194 13.63 1.98 -25.23
N GLU A 195 14.74 1.58 -25.86
CA GLU A 195 14.95 1.81 -27.31
C GLU A 195 13.85 1.17 -28.17
N VAL A 196 13.42 -0.05 -27.84
CA VAL A 196 12.33 -0.76 -28.53
C VAL A 196 11.03 0.02 -28.41
N ILE A 197 10.68 0.45 -27.21
CA ILE A 197 9.44 1.19 -26.91
C ILE A 197 9.45 2.57 -27.57
N ARG A 198 10.57 3.30 -27.54
CA ARG A 198 10.70 4.66 -28.11
C ARG A 198 10.47 4.72 -29.62
N LYS A 199 10.66 3.62 -30.35
CA LYS A 199 10.36 3.55 -31.80
C LYS A 199 8.88 3.85 -32.12
N THR A 200 7.98 3.53 -31.21
CA THR A 200 6.53 3.73 -31.41
C THR A 200 5.89 4.67 -30.34
N ASN A 201 6.53 4.84 -29.20
CA ASN A 201 6.04 5.63 -28.08
C ASN A 201 7.09 6.64 -27.58
N PRO A 202 7.39 7.70 -28.35
CA PRO A 202 8.53 8.60 -28.06
C PRO A 202 8.39 9.38 -26.76
N THR A 203 7.16 9.60 -26.26
CA THR A 203 6.87 10.39 -25.05
C THR A 203 6.15 9.61 -23.95
N ARG A 204 5.92 8.31 -24.14
CA ARG A 204 5.27 7.44 -23.14
C ARG A 204 6.08 7.41 -21.86
N LYS A 205 5.46 7.62 -20.72
CA LYS A 205 6.13 7.40 -19.43
C LYS A 205 6.47 5.92 -19.31
N ILE A 206 7.75 5.63 -19.02
CA ILE A 206 8.27 4.30 -18.78
C ILE A 206 8.73 4.27 -17.33
N ILE A 207 8.29 3.25 -16.60
CA ILE A 207 8.65 3.01 -15.21
C ILE A 207 9.70 1.90 -15.18
N VAL A 208 10.78 2.15 -14.45
CA VAL A 208 11.87 1.19 -14.23
C VAL A 208 12.17 1.09 -12.75
N GLY A 209 12.46 -0.10 -12.26
CA GLY A 209 12.84 -0.32 -10.87
C GLY A 209 14.19 -1.03 -10.75
N PRO A 210 14.86 -0.93 -9.60
CA PRO A 210 16.10 -1.65 -9.33
C PRO A 210 15.84 -3.14 -9.13
N THR A 211 16.91 -3.94 -9.10
CA THR A 211 16.85 -5.37 -8.76
C THR A 211 16.55 -5.60 -7.27
N ASP A 212 16.55 -6.87 -6.87
CA ASP A 212 16.29 -7.30 -5.50
C ASP A 212 14.88 -6.90 -5.02
N TRP A 213 13.84 -7.27 -5.83
CA TRP A 213 12.43 -6.96 -5.60
C TRP A 213 12.13 -5.46 -5.53
N ASN A 214 12.68 -4.67 -6.45
CA ASN A 214 12.56 -3.21 -6.46
C ASN A 214 13.05 -2.56 -5.16
N SER A 215 14.12 -3.12 -4.59
CA SER A 215 14.67 -2.67 -3.32
C SER A 215 15.30 -1.28 -3.41
N VAL A 216 14.95 -0.40 -2.48
CA VAL A 216 15.56 0.93 -2.35
C VAL A 216 17.08 0.86 -2.19
N TYR A 217 17.61 -0.22 -1.62
CA TYR A 217 19.04 -0.43 -1.41
C TYR A 217 19.81 -0.80 -2.68
N LYS A 218 19.09 -1.05 -3.79
CA LYS A 218 19.64 -1.33 -5.12
C LYS A 218 19.53 -0.16 -6.09
N LEU A 219 19.02 0.98 -5.66
CA LEU A 219 18.95 2.19 -6.49
C LEU A 219 20.32 2.65 -6.97
N GLU A 220 21.34 2.57 -6.15
CA GLU A 220 22.71 2.94 -6.51
C GLU A 220 23.32 2.09 -7.65
N GLU A 221 22.74 0.91 -7.91
CA GLU A 221 23.16 0.02 -9.01
C GLU A 221 22.32 0.22 -10.28
N LEU A 222 21.20 0.99 -10.20
CA LEU A 222 20.30 1.25 -11.32
C LEU A 222 20.88 2.31 -12.25
N LEU A 223 20.98 1.99 -13.54
CA LEU A 223 21.35 2.94 -14.58
C LEU A 223 20.10 3.39 -15.34
N ILE A 224 19.89 4.70 -15.36
CA ILE A 224 18.77 5.30 -16.09
C ILE A 224 19.25 5.66 -17.50
N PRO A 225 18.45 5.35 -18.57
CA PRO A 225 18.77 5.74 -19.92
C PRO A 225 19.02 7.24 -20.04
N ALA A 226 20.18 7.61 -20.56
CA ALA A 226 20.57 9.01 -20.67
C ALA A 226 19.65 9.80 -21.61
N ASN A 227 19.31 11.03 -21.23
CA ASN A 227 18.52 11.97 -22.03
C ASN A 227 17.05 11.54 -22.28
N ASP A 228 16.48 10.66 -21.47
CA ASP A 228 15.07 10.32 -21.54
C ASP A 228 14.31 10.93 -20.34
N GLU A 229 13.67 12.07 -20.56
CA GLU A 229 12.88 12.81 -19.55
C GLU A 229 11.54 12.11 -19.19
N ASN A 230 11.23 11.00 -19.85
CA ASN A 230 9.98 10.26 -19.64
C ASN A 230 10.18 8.96 -18.84
N ILE A 231 11.29 8.84 -18.12
CA ILE A 231 11.52 7.76 -17.17
C ILE A 231 10.99 8.16 -15.79
N VAL A 232 10.37 7.22 -15.11
CA VAL A 232 9.98 7.28 -13.69
C VAL A 232 10.65 6.09 -13.00
N VAL A 233 11.19 6.28 -11.81
CA VAL A 233 11.80 5.18 -11.07
C VAL A 233 10.86 4.70 -9.99
N THR A 234 10.60 3.39 -9.99
CA THR A 234 9.79 2.72 -8.95
C THR A 234 10.67 2.02 -7.93
N PHE A 235 10.15 1.88 -6.73
CA PHE A 235 10.63 0.98 -5.68
C PHE A 235 9.44 0.44 -4.90
N HIS A 236 9.66 -0.66 -4.15
CA HIS A 236 8.65 -1.27 -3.30
C HIS A 236 9.05 -1.15 -1.82
N LEU A 237 8.07 -1.06 -0.93
CA LEU A 237 8.30 -0.91 0.50
C LEU A 237 7.38 -1.83 1.30
N TYR A 238 7.99 -2.83 1.94
CA TYR A 238 7.29 -3.77 2.81
C TYR A 238 7.94 -3.86 4.21
N THR A 239 8.73 -2.85 4.58
CA THR A 239 9.42 -2.77 5.88
C THR A 239 8.47 -2.42 7.03
N PRO A 240 8.51 -3.18 8.15
CA PRO A 240 9.30 -4.39 8.35
C PRO A 240 8.60 -5.63 7.76
N PHE A 241 9.32 -6.46 7.00
CA PHE A 241 8.78 -7.62 6.29
C PHE A 241 8.06 -8.60 7.22
N GLU A 242 8.57 -8.81 8.42
CA GLU A 242 7.96 -9.70 9.41
C GLU A 242 6.59 -9.22 9.90
N PHE A 243 6.27 -7.95 9.73
CA PHE A 243 4.93 -7.41 9.98
C PHE A 243 4.06 -7.52 8.74
N THR A 244 4.55 -7.05 7.59
CA THR A 244 3.75 -6.92 6.37
C THR A 244 3.40 -8.27 5.75
N HIS A 245 4.25 -9.29 5.90
CA HIS A 245 4.10 -10.63 5.33
C HIS A 245 3.85 -11.73 6.36
N GLN A 246 3.49 -11.38 7.59
CA GLN A 246 3.21 -12.41 8.62
C GLN A 246 2.11 -13.37 8.16
N GLY A 247 2.39 -14.68 8.23
CA GLY A 247 1.48 -15.75 7.83
C GLY A 247 1.20 -15.85 6.32
N ALA A 248 2.02 -15.23 5.49
CA ALA A 248 1.91 -15.25 4.02
C ALA A 248 2.35 -16.60 3.46
N ALA A 249 1.40 -17.42 3.01
CA ALA A 249 1.64 -18.82 2.64
C ALA A 249 2.50 -18.99 1.36
N TRP A 250 2.69 -17.94 0.58
CA TRP A 250 3.54 -17.93 -0.63
C TRP A 250 5.01 -17.62 -0.33
N VAL A 251 5.33 -17.25 0.90
CA VAL A 251 6.72 -17.05 1.37
C VAL A 251 7.26 -18.38 1.88
N ASP A 252 8.44 -18.79 1.43
CA ASP A 252 9.05 -20.07 1.80
C ASP A 252 9.13 -20.30 3.32
N THR A 253 9.47 -19.25 4.06
CA THR A 253 9.48 -19.25 5.52
C THR A 253 8.66 -18.05 6.01
N PRO A 254 7.31 -18.20 6.10
CA PRO A 254 6.46 -17.09 6.45
C PRO A 254 6.72 -16.60 7.88
N PRO A 255 6.83 -15.30 8.10
CA PRO A 255 6.93 -14.77 9.45
C PRO A 255 5.73 -15.18 10.31
N PRO A 256 5.92 -15.47 11.61
CA PRO A 256 4.83 -15.87 12.48
C PRO A 256 3.79 -14.76 12.66
N VAL A 257 2.51 -15.17 12.71
CA VAL A 257 1.40 -14.24 12.93
C VAL A 257 1.42 -13.71 14.37
N GLY A 258 1.03 -12.45 14.55
CA GLY A 258 0.88 -11.79 15.86
C GLY A 258 1.83 -10.61 16.06
N ARG A 259 2.74 -10.33 15.11
CA ARG A 259 3.55 -9.11 15.16
C ARG A 259 2.68 -7.89 14.97
N ARG A 260 2.85 -6.90 15.84
CA ARG A 260 2.20 -5.59 15.75
C ARG A 260 3.19 -4.56 15.25
N TRP A 261 2.69 -3.57 14.56
CA TRP A 261 3.42 -2.33 14.28
C TRP A 261 2.81 -1.23 15.15
N MET A 262 3.59 -0.75 16.11
CA MET A 262 3.12 0.18 17.13
C MET A 262 3.28 1.64 16.71
N GLY A 263 4.08 1.91 15.66
CA GLY A 263 4.43 3.27 15.25
C GLY A 263 5.40 3.94 16.21
N THR A 264 6.21 3.16 16.90
CA THR A 264 7.28 3.70 17.75
C THR A 264 8.32 4.43 16.91
N GLU A 265 9.06 5.34 17.51
CA GLU A 265 10.10 6.11 16.80
C GLU A 265 11.11 5.20 16.05
N PRO A 266 11.62 4.09 16.61
CA PRO A 266 12.45 3.17 15.86
C PRO A 266 11.76 2.54 14.63
N GLU A 267 10.52 2.08 14.77
CA GLU A 267 9.74 1.50 13.67
C GLU A 267 9.45 2.51 12.57
N GLN A 268 9.11 3.76 12.94
CA GLN A 268 8.93 4.85 11.98
C GLN A 268 10.22 5.18 11.26
N ARG A 269 11.36 5.18 11.98
CA ARG A 269 12.68 5.50 11.44
C ARG A 269 13.16 4.49 10.40
N GLU A 270 12.84 3.20 10.53
CA GLU A 270 13.13 2.20 9.52
C GLU A 270 12.50 2.59 8.18
N ILE A 271 11.22 2.93 8.16
CA ILE A 271 10.47 3.33 6.97
C ILE A 271 10.98 4.67 6.42
N THR A 272 11.14 5.68 7.28
CA THR A 272 11.58 7.01 6.83
C THR A 272 12.98 7.00 6.25
N ASN A 273 13.88 6.17 6.77
CA ASN A 273 15.24 6.02 6.22
C ASN A 273 15.22 5.46 4.80
N GLU A 274 14.36 4.49 4.50
CA GLU A 274 14.22 3.96 3.13
C GLU A 274 13.68 5.03 2.18
N LEU A 275 12.64 5.75 2.59
CA LEU A 275 12.07 6.83 1.79
C LEU A 275 13.07 7.98 1.57
N ASP A 276 13.85 8.36 2.60
CA ASP A 276 14.88 9.40 2.51
C ASP A 276 16.03 8.97 1.60
N ASN A 277 16.43 7.69 1.64
CA ASN A 277 17.43 7.14 0.72
C ASN A 277 16.95 7.22 -0.73
N ALA A 278 15.70 6.84 -1.00
CA ALA A 278 15.11 6.94 -2.34
C ALA A 278 15.09 8.39 -2.84
N VAL A 279 14.64 9.34 -2.01
CA VAL A 279 14.58 10.77 -2.36
C VAL A 279 15.96 11.35 -2.63
N ARG A 280 16.95 11.04 -1.79
CA ARG A 280 18.32 11.49 -2.01
C ARG A 280 18.82 11.04 -3.37
N TRP A 281 18.73 9.73 -3.66
CA TRP A 281 19.17 9.17 -4.92
C TRP A 281 18.45 9.80 -6.12
N ALA A 282 17.12 9.94 -6.05
CA ALA A 282 16.32 10.53 -7.13
C ALA A 282 16.64 12.01 -7.39
N THR A 283 16.98 12.75 -6.33
CA THR A 283 17.41 14.16 -6.42
C THR A 283 18.77 14.25 -7.13
N GLU A 284 19.71 13.38 -6.80
CA GLU A 284 21.04 13.32 -7.43
C GLU A 284 20.95 12.95 -8.92
N HIS A 285 19.99 12.10 -9.30
CA HIS A 285 19.78 11.65 -10.67
C HIS A 285 18.72 12.46 -11.44
N ASN A 286 18.09 13.45 -10.80
CA ASN A 286 17.03 14.30 -11.37
C ASN A 286 15.88 13.51 -12.01
N VAL A 287 15.37 12.47 -11.33
CA VAL A 287 14.33 11.56 -11.82
C VAL A 287 13.13 11.50 -10.85
N PRO A 288 11.87 11.45 -11.33
CA PRO A 288 10.70 11.30 -10.45
C PRO A 288 10.61 9.88 -9.87
N LEU A 289 10.16 9.82 -8.61
CA LEU A 289 9.94 8.56 -7.87
C LEU A 289 8.47 8.13 -7.86
N PHE A 290 8.30 6.83 -7.77
CA PHE A 290 7.02 6.16 -7.60
C PHE A 290 7.17 4.98 -6.63
N LEU A 291 6.41 4.94 -5.56
CA LEU A 291 6.29 3.77 -4.67
C LEU A 291 5.24 2.83 -5.28
N GLY A 292 5.71 1.84 -6.07
CA GLY A 292 4.87 0.95 -6.86
C GLY A 292 4.01 0.02 -6.02
N GLU A 293 4.56 -0.44 -4.91
CA GLU A 293 3.87 -1.32 -3.98
C GLU A 293 4.24 -1.02 -2.54
N PHE A 294 3.23 -1.01 -1.67
CA PHE A 294 3.32 -1.11 -0.23
C PHE A 294 2.00 -1.63 0.33
N GLY A 295 2.05 -2.44 1.36
CA GLY A 295 0.86 -3.04 1.94
C GLY A 295 1.18 -3.93 3.13
N ALA A 296 0.17 -4.35 3.88
CA ALA A 296 0.32 -5.34 4.93
C ALA A 296 -0.76 -6.42 4.80
N TYR A 297 -0.34 -7.68 4.82
CA TYR A 297 -1.21 -8.84 4.63
C TYR A 297 -2.30 -8.93 5.71
N SER A 298 -3.46 -9.43 5.35
CA SER A 298 -4.65 -9.48 6.23
C SER A 298 -4.47 -10.29 7.51
N LYS A 299 -3.41 -11.10 7.63
CA LYS A 299 -3.04 -11.79 8.87
C LYS A 299 -2.45 -10.85 9.92
N ALA A 300 -1.98 -9.68 9.55
CA ALA A 300 -1.66 -8.61 10.49
C ALA A 300 -2.95 -8.02 11.07
N GLY A 301 -2.94 -7.68 12.36
CA GLY A 301 -4.10 -7.09 13.02
C GLY A 301 -4.51 -5.76 12.39
N ILE A 302 -5.82 -5.55 12.22
CA ILE A 302 -6.36 -4.40 11.47
C ILE A 302 -5.87 -3.04 12.01
N VAL A 303 -5.76 -2.89 13.33
CA VAL A 303 -5.30 -1.64 13.96
C VAL A 303 -3.87 -1.29 13.52
N SER A 304 -2.94 -2.27 13.58
CA SER A 304 -1.56 -2.07 13.12
C SER A 304 -1.48 -1.89 11.61
N ARG A 305 -2.32 -2.59 10.83
CA ARG A 305 -2.40 -2.40 9.36
C ARG A 305 -2.78 -0.98 9.00
N VAL A 306 -3.85 -0.45 9.60
CA VAL A 306 -4.35 0.91 9.37
C VAL A 306 -3.28 1.94 9.73
N ARG A 307 -2.67 1.80 10.91
CA ARG A 307 -1.60 2.71 11.38
C ARG A 307 -0.41 2.72 10.44
N TRP A 308 0.09 1.54 10.07
CA TRP A 308 1.23 1.37 9.17
C TRP A 308 0.93 1.94 7.77
N THR A 309 -0.22 1.57 7.19
CA THR A 309 -0.65 2.04 5.88
C THR A 309 -0.79 3.55 5.83
N TYR A 310 -1.41 4.15 6.86
CA TYR A 310 -1.53 5.59 6.99
C TYR A 310 -0.16 6.25 7.06
N PHE A 311 0.74 5.73 7.90
CA PHE A 311 2.08 6.28 8.08
C PHE A 311 2.87 6.25 6.77
N VAL A 312 2.98 5.10 6.11
CA VAL A 312 3.72 4.97 4.84
C VAL A 312 3.15 5.91 3.78
N ALA A 313 1.84 5.91 3.57
CA ALA A 313 1.20 6.76 2.57
C ALA A 313 1.47 8.25 2.84
N ARG A 314 1.37 8.72 4.11
CA ARG A 314 1.64 10.14 4.46
C ARG A 314 3.12 10.49 4.34
N GLU A 315 4.03 9.59 4.72
CA GLU A 315 5.47 9.82 4.59
C GLU A 315 5.92 9.89 3.13
N ALA A 316 5.33 9.04 2.26
CA ALA A 316 5.54 9.13 0.81
C ALA A 316 5.03 10.46 0.25
N GLU A 317 3.80 10.86 0.61
CA GLU A 317 3.21 12.14 0.20
C GLU A 317 4.04 13.34 0.65
N ARG A 318 4.54 13.34 1.89
CA ARG A 318 5.38 14.42 2.43
C ARG A 318 6.66 14.63 1.63
N ARG A 319 7.13 13.57 0.97
CA ARG A 319 8.33 13.56 0.11
C ARG A 319 8.02 13.74 -1.38
N ASN A 320 6.77 14.05 -1.74
CA ASN A 320 6.29 14.13 -3.13
C ASN A 320 6.45 12.82 -3.92
N ILE A 321 6.42 11.66 -3.26
CA ILE A 321 6.44 10.35 -3.89
C ILE A 321 4.99 9.94 -4.17
N GLY A 322 4.65 9.70 -5.45
CA GLY A 322 3.40 9.06 -5.84
C GLY A 322 3.42 7.58 -5.43
N TRP A 323 2.26 6.99 -5.16
CA TRP A 323 2.21 5.63 -4.65
C TRP A 323 1.01 4.83 -5.15
N CYS A 324 1.16 3.48 -5.22
CA CYS A 324 0.07 2.51 -5.37
C CYS A 324 0.07 1.51 -4.21
N TYR A 325 -1.05 1.42 -3.50
CA TYR A 325 -1.24 0.46 -2.42
C TYR A 325 -1.39 -0.97 -2.96
N TRP A 326 -0.72 -1.92 -2.39
CA TRP A 326 -0.92 -3.33 -2.64
C TRP A 326 -1.86 -3.90 -1.58
N GLU A 327 -3.17 -4.25 -1.82
CA GLU A 327 -3.81 -4.15 -3.13
C GLU A 327 -5.33 -3.88 -2.95
N PHE A 328 -6.12 -3.97 -4.04
CA PHE A 328 -7.53 -3.58 -4.05
C PHE A 328 -8.41 -4.55 -3.27
N CYS A 329 -8.49 -5.85 -3.63
CA CYS A 329 -9.58 -6.71 -3.16
C CYS A 329 -9.23 -8.17 -2.84
N SER A 330 -7.96 -8.50 -2.65
CA SER A 330 -7.50 -9.84 -2.27
C SER A 330 -6.83 -9.87 -0.89
N GLY A 331 -5.70 -10.53 -0.74
CA GLY A 331 -5.03 -10.82 0.54
C GLY A 331 -4.62 -9.59 1.35
N PHE A 332 -4.27 -8.49 0.70
CA PHE A 332 -3.97 -7.19 1.30
C PHE A 332 -5.14 -6.21 1.18
N GLY A 333 -6.25 -6.64 0.62
CA GLY A 333 -7.33 -5.83 0.09
C GLY A 333 -7.83 -4.70 0.96
N ALA A 334 -7.99 -3.52 0.34
CA ALA A 334 -8.70 -2.38 0.93
C ALA A 334 -10.21 -2.42 0.65
N TYR A 335 -10.65 -3.23 -0.31
CA TYR A 335 -12.04 -3.42 -0.70
C TYR A 335 -12.48 -4.87 -0.46
N ASP A 336 -13.74 -5.07 -0.09
CA ASP A 336 -14.34 -6.40 0.07
C ASP A 336 -15.22 -6.71 -1.15
N PRO A 337 -14.77 -7.57 -2.09
CA PRO A 337 -15.50 -7.83 -3.33
C PRO A 337 -16.76 -8.68 -3.14
N VAL A 338 -16.91 -9.33 -1.97
CA VAL A 338 -18.11 -10.13 -1.62
C VAL A 338 -19.23 -9.22 -1.13
N LYS A 339 -18.86 -8.25 -0.29
CA LYS A 339 -19.80 -7.27 0.26
C LYS A 339 -20.02 -6.07 -0.67
N ASN A 340 -19.14 -5.86 -1.66
CA ASN A 340 -19.06 -4.69 -2.51
C ASN A 340 -18.90 -3.38 -1.70
N GLU A 341 -18.04 -3.39 -0.69
CA GLU A 341 -17.79 -2.25 0.18
C GLU A 341 -16.30 -2.06 0.47
N TRP A 342 -15.87 -0.82 0.69
CA TRP A 342 -14.54 -0.54 1.19
C TRP A 342 -14.39 -1.00 2.64
N ARG A 343 -13.20 -1.47 2.98
CA ARG A 343 -12.77 -1.59 4.38
C ARG A 343 -12.46 -0.17 4.86
N GLU A 344 -13.47 0.46 5.43
CA GLU A 344 -13.48 1.90 5.75
C GLU A 344 -12.21 2.39 6.43
N ASP A 345 -11.68 1.64 7.40
CA ASP A 345 -10.48 2.03 8.12
C ASP A 345 -9.24 2.07 7.21
N LEU A 346 -9.08 1.10 6.29
CA LEU A 346 -8.01 1.09 5.31
C LEU A 346 -8.20 2.15 4.23
N LEU A 347 -9.44 2.34 3.75
CA LEU A 347 -9.73 3.42 2.81
C LEU A 347 -9.36 4.78 3.41
N ASN A 348 -9.76 5.03 4.63
CA ASN A 348 -9.44 6.28 5.32
C ASN A 348 -7.92 6.42 5.60
N ALA A 349 -7.20 5.32 5.79
CA ALA A 349 -5.74 5.35 5.88
C ALA A 349 -5.07 5.79 4.57
N LEU A 350 -5.61 5.36 3.44
CA LEU A 350 -5.13 5.68 2.10
C LEU A 350 -5.62 7.06 1.65
N ILE A 351 -6.91 7.33 1.79
CA ILE A 351 -7.60 8.55 1.35
C ILE A 351 -8.32 9.19 2.55
N PRO A 352 -7.59 9.81 3.47
CA PRO A 352 -8.19 10.40 4.66
C PRO A 352 -9.17 11.52 4.30
N ALA A 353 -10.31 11.54 4.98
CA ALA A 353 -11.18 12.70 4.94
C ALA A 353 -10.43 13.92 5.52
N SER A 354 -10.62 15.09 4.90
CA SER A 354 -9.98 16.33 5.36
C SER A 354 -10.31 16.61 6.83
N GLY A 355 -9.28 16.91 7.62
CA GLY A 355 -9.44 17.24 9.04
C GLY A 355 -9.75 16.04 9.95
N LYS A 356 -9.47 14.79 9.52
CA LYS A 356 -9.57 13.61 10.39
C LYS A 356 -8.21 12.92 10.54
N HIS A 357 -7.97 12.44 11.78
CA HIS A 357 -6.77 11.68 12.12
C HIS A 357 -7.13 10.37 12.81
N TYR A 358 -6.30 9.35 12.58
CA TYR A 358 -6.50 8.04 13.19
C TYR A 358 -5.84 7.99 14.57
N VAL A 359 -6.65 7.68 15.59
CA VAL A 359 -6.17 7.32 16.92
C VAL A 359 -6.22 5.81 17.05
N SER A 360 -5.09 5.19 17.34
CA SER A 360 -4.98 3.76 17.52
C SER A 360 -4.65 3.42 18.95
N VAL A 361 -5.25 2.36 19.47
CA VAL A 361 -4.98 1.85 20.81
C VAL A 361 -4.54 0.41 20.71
N ASP A 362 -3.41 0.11 21.32
CA ASP A 362 -2.87 -1.25 21.40
C ASP A 362 -2.79 -1.75 22.84
N THR A 363 -2.97 -3.06 23.01
CA THR A 363 -2.84 -3.75 24.28
C THR A 363 -2.29 -5.14 24.10
N GLU A 364 -1.43 -5.58 25.01
CA GLU A 364 -0.95 -6.97 25.05
C GLU A 364 -1.99 -7.89 25.71
N TYR A 365 -2.69 -7.37 26.71
CA TYR A 365 -3.69 -8.10 27.50
C TYR A 365 -4.98 -7.30 27.61
N GLY A 366 -6.06 -7.97 28.03
CA GLY A 366 -7.36 -7.35 28.25
C GLY A 366 -8.03 -6.86 26.97
N SER A 367 -8.97 -5.97 27.11
CA SER A 367 -9.65 -5.32 26.00
C SER A 367 -9.59 -3.80 26.11
N VAL A 368 -9.36 -3.14 24.99
CA VAL A 368 -9.31 -1.68 24.86
C VAL A 368 -10.32 -1.19 23.84
N SER A 369 -10.78 0.03 24.02
CA SER A 369 -11.65 0.72 23.07
C SER A 369 -11.18 2.14 22.82
N GLY A 370 -11.58 2.75 21.72
CA GLY A 370 -11.25 4.12 21.37
C GLY A 370 -10.35 4.26 20.13
N SER A 371 -9.96 3.15 19.46
CA SER A 371 -9.36 3.25 18.13
C SER A 371 -10.40 3.71 17.11
N GLY A 372 -10.01 4.64 16.23
CA GLY A 372 -10.91 5.17 15.21
C GLY A 372 -10.45 6.49 14.60
N TRP A 373 -11.27 7.02 13.69
CA TRP A 373 -11.05 8.30 13.01
C TRP A 373 -11.78 9.42 13.75
N TYR A 374 -11.04 10.44 14.15
CA TYR A 374 -11.54 11.58 14.93
C TYR A 374 -11.25 12.88 14.19
N ASP A 375 -12.12 13.88 14.39
CA ASP A 375 -11.92 15.19 13.83
C ASP A 375 -10.73 15.91 14.51
N GLU A 376 -9.93 16.64 13.72
CA GLU A 376 -8.85 17.47 14.23
C GLU A 376 -9.38 18.46 15.28
N GLY A 377 -8.66 18.61 16.39
CA GLY A 377 -9.08 19.44 17.52
C GLY A 377 -10.09 18.79 18.47
N SER A 378 -10.55 17.56 18.20
CA SER A 378 -11.43 16.78 19.08
C SER A 378 -10.65 15.99 20.13
N TYR A 379 -11.37 15.24 20.96
CA TYR A 379 -10.80 14.29 21.92
C TYR A 379 -11.31 12.88 21.63
N ALA A 380 -10.38 11.92 21.58
CA ALA A 380 -10.66 10.49 21.51
C ALA A 380 -10.66 9.88 22.93
N THR A 381 -11.75 9.24 23.31
CA THR A 381 -11.85 8.56 24.63
C THR A 381 -11.31 7.13 24.51
N ILE A 382 -10.21 6.86 25.20
CA ILE A 382 -9.56 5.56 25.26
C ILE A 382 -9.88 4.90 26.59
N ARG A 383 -10.26 3.62 26.55
CA ARG A 383 -10.62 2.88 27.77
C ARG A 383 -10.11 1.44 27.78
N VAL A 384 -9.58 1.01 28.94
CA VAL A 384 -9.25 -0.38 29.26
C VAL A 384 -10.42 -1.01 30.01
N SER A 385 -10.98 -2.12 29.52
CA SER A 385 -12.17 -2.75 30.08
C SER A 385 -11.87 -3.91 31.04
N GLU A 386 -10.81 -4.67 30.76
CA GLU A 386 -10.37 -5.80 31.61
C GLU A 386 -8.97 -5.54 32.12
N THR A 387 -8.80 -5.70 33.43
CA THR A 387 -7.56 -5.29 34.10
C THR A 387 -6.86 -6.41 34.86
N ASN A 388 -7.54 -7.53 35.13
CA ASN A 388 -7.00 -8.62 35.91
C ASN A 388 -7.11 -9.95 35.16
N LEU A 389 -5.99 -10.39 34.58
CA LEU A 389 -5.90 -11.64 33.82
C LEU A 389 -4.93 -12.62 34.52
N GLY A 390 -5.32 -13.88 34.63
CA GLY A 390 -4.55 -14.92 35.28
C GLY A 390 -5.04 -15.24 36.70
N PHE A 391 -4.64 -16.42 37.24
CA PHE A 391 -5.14 -16.92 38.53
C PHE A 391 -4.20 -16.60 39.70
N LEU A 392 -2.96 -17.04 39.64
CA LEU A 392 -1.96 -16.84 40.72
C LEU A 392 -1.03 -15.65 40.44
N VAL A 393 -0.60 -15.53 39.17
CA VAL A 393 0.12 -14.38 38.64
C VAL A 393 -0.84 -13.69 37.70
N GLN A 394 -1.09 -12.41 37.95
CA GLN A 394 -2.05 -11.63 37.15
C GLN A 394 -1.33 -10.63 36.30
N ASP A 395 -1.84 -10.46 35.06
CA ASP A 395 -1.50 -9.30 34.24
C ASP A 395 -2.51 -8.20 34.58
N VAL A 396 -2.03 -7.12 35.19
CA VAL A 396 -2.85 -5.98 35.60
C VAL A 396 -2.45 -4.75 34.78
N PHE A 397 -3.45 -3.98 34.36
CA PHE A 397 -3.20 -2.71 33.70
C PHE A 397 -2.40 -1.78 34.62
N ASP A 398 -1.35 -1.16 34.09
CA ASP A 398 -0.46 -0.26 34.84
C ASP A 398 -0.72 1.20 34.44
N HIS A 399 -0.48 1.55 33.18
CA HIS A 399 -0.68 2.92 32.68
C HIS A 399 -0.86 2.94 31.17
N PHE A 400 -1.21 4.11 30.64
CA PHE A 400 -1.15 4.40 29.21
C PHE A 400 0.20 5.02 28.84
N GLU A 401 0.79 4.60 27.72
CA GLU A 401 1.94 5.24 27.09
C GLU A 401 1.55 5.96 25.80
N GLY A 402 2.41 6.86 25.30
CA GLY A 402 2.13 7.67 24.11
C GLY A 402 1.24 8.90 24.40
N LEU A 403 1.07 9.25 25.68
CA LEU A 403 0.32 10.45 26.08
C LEU A 403 1.14 11.73 25.91
N GLU A 404 0.47 12.81 25.56
CA GLU A 404 1.03 14.14 25.36
C GLU A 404 0.43 15.16 26.34
N PRO A 405 1.02 16.37 26.48
CA PRO A 405 0.60 17.35 27.50
C PRO A 405 -0.85 17.83 27.41
N ARG A 406 -1.50 17.69 26.23
CA ARG A 406 -2.91 18.06 26.03
C ARG A 406 -3.89 16.95 26.41
N ASP A 407 -3.40 15.71 26.61
CA ASP A 407 -4.23 14.56 26.95
C ASP A 407 -4.68 14.67 28.41
N ARG A 408 -5.84 14.06 28.70
CA ARG A 408 -6.50 14.18 30.01
C ARG A 408 -6.76 12.81 30.61
N ALA A 409 -6.20 12.54 31.76
CA ALA A 409 -6.62 11.36 32.54
C ALA A 409 -8.01 11.63 33.15
N ILE A 410 -8.98 10.78 32.83
CA ILE A 410 -10.33 10.82 33.38
C ILE A 410 -10.41 9.95 34.64
N ASP A 411 -9.88 8.75 34.55
CA ASP A 411 -9.71 7.84 35.68
C ASP A 411 -8.50 6.90 35.44
N ALA A 412 -8.28 5.95 36.34
CA ALA A 412 -7.14 5.00 36.23
C ALA A 412 -7.15 4.15 34.95
N ARG A 413 -8.25 4.09 34.19
CA ARG A 413 -8.45 3.22 33.03
C ARG A 413 -8.99 3.94 31.80
N THR A 414 -9.17 5.27 31.91
CA THR A 414 -9.78 6.08 30.84
C THR A 414 -8.96 7.34 30.66
N VAL A 415 -8.59 7.63 29.41
CA VAL A 415 -7.90 8.85 29.01
C VAL A 415 -8.62 9.47 27.81
N GLU A 416 -8.66 10.79 27.75
CA GLU A 416 -9.01 11.56 26.57
C GLU A 416 -7.74 12.04 25.88
N VAL A 417 -7.55 11.59 24.63
CA VAL A 417 -6.41 11.93 23.79
C VAL A 417 -6.81 13.07 22.86
N TYR A 418 -6.07 14.18 22.91
CA TYR A 418 -6.29 15.31 22.01
C TYR A 418 -5.79 14.97 20.60
N VAL A 419 -6.63 15.23 19.59
CA VAL A 419 -6.38 14.85 18.21
C VAL A 419 -5.94 16.07 17.39
N ASP A 420 -4.65 16.23 17.20
CA ASP A 420 -4.03 17.24 16.31
C ASP A 420 -3.14 16.57 15.23
N GLY A 421 -3.15 15.24 15.19
CA GLY A 421 -2.45 14.37 14.27
C GLY A 421 -2.77 12.90 14.55
N PRO A 422 -2.18 11.96 13.79
CA PRO A 422 -2.28 10.54 14.09
C PRO A 422 -1.64 10.23 15.45
N ARG A 423 -2.34 9.46 16.28
CA ARG A 423 -1.89 9.12 17.62
C ARG A 423 -1.87 7.61 17.83
N GLY A 424 -0.81 7.10 18.47
CA GLY A 424 -0.70 5.73 18.96
C GLY A 424 -0.64 5.70 20.48
N ILE A 425 -1.58 4.99 21.11
CA ILE A 425 -1.65 4.85 22.56
C ILE A 425 -1.43 3.38 22.92
N GLY A 426 -0.49 3.10 23.82
CA GLY A 426 -0.23 1.76 24.37
C GLY A 426 -0.90 1.60 25.73
N ALA A 427 -1.55 0.47 25.96
CA ALA A 427 -1.95 0.05 27.31
C ALA A 427 -0.88 -0.88 27.86
N VAL A 428 -0.11 -0.40 28.85
CA VAL A 428 1.00 -1.11 29.47
C VAL A 428 0.51 -1.96 30.64
N TRP A 429 1.05 -3.18 30.74
CA TRP A 429 0.66 -4.16 31.75
C TRP A 429 1.86 -4.58 32.58
N ARG A 430 1.61 -4.95 33.84
CA ARG A 430 2.61 -5.50 34.72
C ARG A 430 2.15 -6.78 35.38
N LYS A 431 3.10 -7.64 35.72
CA LYS A 431 2.83 -8.85 36.51
C LYS A 431 2.55 -8.49 37.96
N ASP A 432 1.42 -8.98 38.50
CA ASP A 432 1.07 -8.90 39.93
C ASP A 432 1.16 -10.29 40.55
N TYR A 433 2.04 -10.41 41.52
CA TYR A 433 2.35 -11.63 42.25
C TYR A 433 1.66 -11.70 43.63
N ALA A 434 0.79 -10.76 43.98
CA ALA A 434 0.19 -10.65 45.30
C ALA A 434 -0.51 -11.94 45.72
N ARG A 435 -1.28 -12.57 44.84
CA ARG A 435 -1.98 -13.83 45.10
C ARG A 435 -1.01 -15.00 45.30
N LEU A 436 0.02 -15.09 44.48
CA LEU A 436 1.05 -16.12 44.60
C LEU A 436 1.82 -15.96 45.92
N SER A 437 2.19 -14.73 46.25
CA SER A 437 2.89 -14.41 47.51
C SER A 437 2.03 -14.75 48.74
N PHE A 438 0.73 -14.42 48.68
CA PHE A 438 -0.21 -14.77 49.76
C PHE A 438 -0.34 -16.29 49.92
N LEU A 439 -0.45 -17.05 48.83
CA LEU A 439 -0.52 -18.51 48.87
C LEU A 439 0.77 -19.11 49.43
N ALA A 440 1.92 -18.63 48.99
CA ALA A 440 3.22 -19.08 49.51
C ALA A 440 3.35 -18.82 51.04
N PHE A 441 2.93 -17.63 51.47
CA PHE A 441 2.90 -17.29 52.90
C PHE A 441 1.96 -18.20 53.68
N ALA A 442 0.76 -18.45 53.18
CA ALA A 442 -0.21 -19.35 53.85
C ALA A 442 0.32 -20.80 53.97
N VAL A 443 0.97 -21.31 52.94
CA VAL A 443 1.62 -22.64 52.94
C VAL A 443 2.76 -22.68 53.96
N CYS A 444 3.63 -21.68 54.00
CA CYS A 444 4.72 -21.58 54.95
C CYS A 444 4.19 -21.53 56.41
N LEU A 445 3.12 -20.76 56.65
CA LEU A 445 2.46 -20.66 57.93
C LEU A 445 1.88 -22.02 58.36
N GLY A 446 1.19 -22.71 57.44
CA GLY A 446 0.64 -24.05 57.65
C GLY A 446 1.70 -25.08 58.00
N ILE A 447 2.83 -25.08 57.30
CA ILE A 447 3.99 -25.94 57.60
C ILE A 447 4.56 -25.60 58.98
N GLY A 448 4.72 -24.33 59.32
CA GLY A 448 5.20 -23.87 60.63
C GLY A 448 4.31 -24.35 61.78
N VAL A 449 2.99 -24.25 61.64
CA VAL A 449 2.02 -24.74 62.59
C VAL A 449 2.09 -26.27 62.73
N ALA A 450 2.17 -27.00 61.61
CA ALA A 450 2.30 -28.45 61.57
C ALA A 450 3.59 -28.95 62.36
N VAL A 451 4.72 -28.28 62.11
CA VAL A 451 5.99 -28.56 62.80
C VAL A 451 5.88 -28.27 64.27
N LEU A 452 5.23 -27.20 64.71
CA LEU A 452 5.02 -26.89 66.13
C LEU A 452 4.11 -27.93 66.80
N LEU A 453 3.05 -28.35 66.17
CA LEU A 453 2.15 -29.38 66.64
C LEU A 453 2.86 -30.77 66.75
N TYR A 454 3.68 -31.10 65.76
CA TYR A 454 4.50 -32.32 65.79
C TYR A 454 5.51 -32.30 66.92
N LYS A 455 6.26 -31.19 67.14
CA LYS A 455 7.17 -31.04 68.27
C LYS A 455 6.48 -31.13 69.59
N ARG A 456 5.28 -30.55 69.76
CA ARG A 456 4.49 -30.69 71.00
C ARG A 456 4.08 -32.15 71.29
N ARG A 457 3.73 -32.90 70.24
CA ARG A 457 3.39 -34.32 70.33
C ARG A 457 4.57 -35.22 70.71
N MET A 458 5.77 -34.85 70.33
CA MET A 458 7.00 -35.58 70.64
C MET A 458 7.55 -35.29 72.07
N LEU A 459 7.08 -34.20 72.72
CA LEU A 459 7.50 -33.75 74.03
C LEU A 459 6.45 -34.09 75.13
N ALA A 460 5.30 -34.64 74.79
CA ALA A 460 4.28 -35.20 75.63
C ALA A 460 4.34 -36.74 75.64
#